data_8f4a71d99711e47fd5823dc215879918
#
_entry.id   8f4a71d99711e47fd5823dc215879918
#
_cell.length_a   1.000
_cell.length_b   1.000
_cell.length_c   1.000
_cell.angle_alpha   90.00
_cell.angle_beta   90.00
_cell.angle_gamma   90.00
#
_symmetry.space_group_name_H-M   'P 1'
#
loop_
_entity.id
_entity.type
_entity.pdbx_description
1 polymer ?
#
loop_
_entity_poly.entity_id
_entity_poly.type
_entity_poly.pdbx_seq_one_letter_code
_entity_poly.pdbx_strand_id
1 'polypeptide(L)'
;MKNNLLLLFTLALLNSGAQTLYDPQILYDAPGGVMDPSILRSMEITFYDSQYNNILDASWQSNLGIRLPATVQLDGGELYPNVMVRYKGNSTYAIPRDQGNPKVPYNLDFNDSVEGQQLMGYNKIKLANAIFDPTFAKEITAYNIYKRYLPTPEANLMQLTVQGDYLGLYVNTESVDRKFLKKHFGENKGVLFKCDPIQQFGQNNGPIGNSDLTWYGTDSTQYYNHYDCKTDHGWKELVNFINVLNNSPSHLDTVLNIDRVLWAFAVNQAILNLDTYNGLYQHNYYLYQTGDGLFQMIPWDASESFLGALLGANMNSMALFQYDPYNGYNSWWYPLSIELTSNPYSKYGKIYSAHLRTVINESLNSSTIENFVDDIQVIGAAAASSDPNMFFGMTEYYNNVNSDLVIPFVFSCGGITSSVDIRKPYLESLAPISALPPTIGNPIVLNQGSSGENFVTAQVSNATSVELMATTSVYNSKFKSVSMYDDGTNGDLIANDGNYTGAFPWYMGGKTAKFYIR
;
A
#
# COMPACT_ATOMS: atom_id res chain seq x y z
N MET A 1 -33.11 9.35 68.07
CA MET A 1 -32.47 8.22 67.37
C MET A 1 -32.24 8.67 65.93
N LYS A 2 -31.01 8.99 65.61
CA LYS A 2 -30.61 9.41 64.24
C LYS A 2 -30.02 8.21 63.55
N ASN A 3 -30.64 7.75 62.46
CA ASN A 3 -30.11 6.69 61.60
C ASN A 3 -29.08 7.31 60.67
N ASN A 4 -27.82 6.95 60.85
CA ASN A 4 -26.75 7.22 59.90
C ASN A 4 -26.79 6.13 58.80
N LEU A 5 -27.13 6.54 57.59
CA LEU A 5 -27.02 5.74 56.39
C LEU A 5 -25.59 5.82 55.90
N LEU A 6 -24.84 4.72 56.08
CA LEU A 6 -23.47 4.58 55.59
C LEU A 6 -23.53 4.22 54.08
N LEU A 7 -23.23 5.16 53.20
CA LEU A 7 -23.08 4.90 51.77
C LEU A 7 -21.69 4.24 51.55
N LEU A 8 -21.68 2.95 51.31
CA LEU A 8 -20.46 2.26 50.83
C LEU A 8 -20.26 2.58 49.36
N PHE A 9 -19.30 3.43 49.04
CA PHE A 9 -18.74 3.55 47.70
C PHE A 9 -17.82 2.36 47.48
N THR A 10 -18.26 1.35 46.75
CA THR A 10 -17.37 0.35 46.16
C THR A 10 -16.61 0.99 45.03
N LEU A 11 -15.34 1.32 45.28
CA LEU A 11 -14.38 1.64 44.22
C LEU A 11 -14.20 0.37 43.37
N ALA A 12 -14.83 0.30 42.21
CA ALA A 12 -14.46 -0.66 41.20
C ALA A 12 -13.04 -0.29 40.73
N LEU A 13 -12.08 -1.13 41.08
CA LEU A 13 -10.74 -1.06 40.48
C LEU A 13 -10.89 -1.33 38.96
N LEU A 14 -10.93 -0.27 38.20
CA LEU A 14 -10.78 -0.32 36.75
C LEU A 14 -9.36 -0.84 36.48
N ASN A 15 -9.23 -2.13 36.20
CA ASN A 15 -8.05 -2.63 35.51
C ASN A 15 -8.04 -2.00 34.12
N SER A 16 -7.48 -0.80 33.99
CA SER A 16 -7.06 -0.27 32.71
C SER A 16 -5.92 -1.15 32.20
N GLY A 17 -6.25 -2.20 31.47
CA GLY A 17 -5.26 -2.87 30.64
C GLY A 17 -4.56 -1.79 29.84
N ALA A 18 -3.22 -1.74 29.86
CA ALA A 18 -2.47 -0.74 29.14
C ALA A 18 -2.91 -0.77 27.67
N GLN A 19 -3.54 0.30 27.22
CA GLN A 19 -3.90 0.49 25.83
C GLN A 19 -2.61 0.85 25.10
N THR A 20 -2.00 -0.12 24.43
CA THR A 20 -0.88 0.14 23.55
C THR A 20 -1.39 0.42 22.16
N LEU A 21 -0.86 1.46 21.52
CA LEU A 21 -1.08 1.66 20.11
C LEU A 21 -0.55 0.44 19.35
N TYR A 22 -1.34 -0.04 18.39
CA TYR A 22 -0.91 -1.17 17.56
C TYR A 22 0.30 -0.76 16.73
N ASP A 23 1.40 -1.49 16.86
CA ASP A 23 2.56 -1.34 16.01
C ASP A 23 2.48 -2.35 14.86
N PRO A 24 2.31 -1.88 13.60
CA PRO A 24 2.27 -2.77 12.44
C PRO A 24 3.61 -3.48 12.18
N GLN A 25 4.71 -3.04 12.77
CA GLN A 25 6.05 -3.60 12.55
C GLN A 25 6.15 -5.11 12.85
N ILE A 26 5.28 -5.63 13.72
CA ILE A 26 5.22 -7.09 13.99
C ILE A 26 4.94 -7.94 12.74
N LEU A 27 4.39 -7.33 11.68
CA LEU A 27 4.08 -7.99 10.41
C LEU A 27 5.15 -7.73 9.33
N TYR A 28 6.19 -6.97 9.67
CA TYR A 28 7.23 -6.57 8.72
C TYR A 28 8.58 -7.14 9.12
N ASP A 29 9.57 -6.94 8.27
CA ASP A 29 10.88 -7.56 8.46
C ASP A 29 11.54 -7.10 9.77
N ALA A 30 12.19 -8.04 10.44
CA ALA A 30 12.90 -7.74 11.67
C ALA A 30 14.18 -6.94 11.38
N PRO A 31 14.69 -6.17 12.35
CA PRO A 31 15.99 -5.53 12.23
C PRO A 31 17.08 -6.51 11.78
N GLY A 32 17.86 -6.11 10.78
CA GLY A 32 18.87 -6.96 10.15
C GLY A 32 18.36 -7.85 9.01
N GLY A 33 17.07 -7.84 8.71
CA GLY A 33 16.47 -8.56 7.58
C GLY A 33 16.85 -7.98 6.22
N VAL A 34 16.44 -8.66 5.14
CA VAL A 34 16.75 -8.20 3.76
C VAL A 34 15.99 -6.93 3.39
N MET A 35 14.87 -6.66 4.04
CA MET A 35 14.04 -5.47 3.81
C MET A 35 14.24 -4.37 4.87
N ASP A 36 15.20 -4.53 5.77
CA ASP A 36 15.49 -3.51 6.78
C ASP A 36 15.96 -2.20 6.09
N PRO A 37 15.18 -1.10 6.18
CA PRO A 37 15.51 0.15 5.51
C PRO A 37 16.73 0.87 6.13
N SER A 38 17.18 0.46 7.31
CA SER A 38 18.35 1.03 7.98
C SER A 38 19.68 0.42 7.49
N ILE A 39 19.65 -0.58 6.60
CA ILE A 39 20.82 -1.29 6.12
C ILE A 39 20.90 -1.23 4.61
N LEU A 40 22.01 -0.70 4.08
CA LEU A 40 22.32 -0.82 2.66
C LEU A 40 22.92 -2.20 2.40
N ARG A 41 22.17 -3.05 1.71
CA ARG A 41 22.62 -4.36 1.29
C ARG A 41 23.33 -4.31 -0.06
N SER A 42 24.25 -5.24 -0.30
CA SER A 42 24.88 -5.45 -1.62
C SER A 42 24.49 -6.81 -2.18
N MET A 43 24.11 -6.83 -3.45
CA MET A 43 23.76 -8.05 -4.17
C MET A 43 24.64 -8.20 -5.40
N GLU A 44 25.21 -9.38 -5.58
CA GLU A 44 25.93 -9.77 -6.78
C GLU A 44 25.17 -10.87 -7.52
N ILE A 45 24.99 -10.70 -8.84
CA ILE A 45 24.37 -11.68 -9.73
C ILE A 45 25.41 -12.13 -10.74
N THR A 46 25.69 -13.44 -10.78
CA THR A 46 26.59 -14.06 -11.77
C THR A 46 25.80 -15.07 -12.60
N PHE A 47 25.45 -14.68 -13.83
CA PHE A 47 24.77 -15.57 -14.77
C PHE A 47 25.72 -16.67 -15.27
N TYR A 48 25.18 -17.85 -15.50
CA TYR A 48 25.97 -18.97 -16.06
C TYR A 48 26.18 -18.84 -17.57
N ASP A 49 25.25 -18.16 -18.26
CA ASP A 49 25.33 -17.92 -19.70
C ASP A 49 25.95 -16.54 -19.97
N SER A 50 27.03 -16.50 -20.72
CA SER A 50 27.70 -15.25 -21.10
C SER A 50 26.84 -14.36 -22.03
N GLN A 51 25.85 -14.94 -22.71
CA GLN A 51 24.90 -14.23 -23.57
C GLN A 51 23.62 -13.78 -22.83
N TYR A 52 23.61 -13.86 -21.50
CA TYR A 52 22.43 -13.59 -20.66
C TYR A 52 21.72 -12.30 -21.05
N ASN A 53 22.49 -11.23 -21.31
CA ASN A 53 21.92 -9.92 -21.61
C ASN A 53 21.11 -9.94 -22.93
N ASN A 54 21.67 -10.53 -23.99
CA ASN A 54 21.00 -10.65 -25.28
C ASN A 54 19.74 -11.51 -25.19
N ILE A 55 19.80 -12.60 -24.41
CA ILE A 55 18.67 -13.53 -24.22
C ILE A 55 17.55 -12.85 -23.44
N LEU A 56 17.88 -12.15 -22.34
CA LEU A 56 16.90 -11.45 -21.53
C LEU A 56 16.29 -10.24 -22.25
N ASP A 57 17.08 -9.51 -23.04
CA ASP A 57 16.56 -8.42 -23.89
C ASP A 57 15.59 -8.96 -24.95
N ALA A 58 15.97 -10.01 -25.67
CA ALA A 58 15.08 -10.66 -26.65
C ALA A 58 13.79 -11.19 -26.00
N SER A 59 13.91 -11.76 -24.81
CA SER A 59 12.77 -12.24 -24.02
C SER A 59 11.83 -11.11 -23.62
N TRP A 60 12.37 -9.97 -23.19
CA TRP A 60 11.56 -8.80 -22.85
C TRP A 60 10.85 -8.23 -24.07
N GLN A 61 11.57 -8.02 -25.18
CA GLN A 61 11.02 -7.50 -26.44
C GLN A 61 9.90 -8.39 -27.01
N SER A 62 10.01 -9.70 -26.83
CA SER A 62 9.02 -10.67 -27.30
C SER A 62 7.94 -11.02 -26.26
N ASN A 63 7.97 -10.36 -25.09
CA ASN A 63 7.08 -10.62 -23.95
C ASN A 63 7.03 -12.10 -23.50
N LEU A 64 8.15 -12.83 -23.61
CA LEU A 64 8.22 -14.25 -23.27
C LEU A 64 8.39 -14.52 -21.78
N GLY A 65 8.89 -13.54 -21.02
CA GLY A 65 9.11 -13.67 -19.58
C GLY A 65 10.14 -14.72 -19.17
N ILE A 66 11.07 -15.07 -20.08
CA ILE A 66 12.14 -16.06 -19.83
C ILE A 66 12.99 -15.62 -18.65
N ARG A 67 13.34 -16.58 -17.80
CA ARG A 67 14.30 -16.44 -16.72
C ARG A 67 15.54 -17.24 -17.03
N LEU A 68 16.69 -16.72 -16.65
CA LEU A 68 17.98 -17.42 -16.75
C LEU A 68 18.51 -17.74 -15.35
N PRO A 69 19.15 -18.91 -15.19
CA PRO A 69 19.76 -19.27 -13.91
C PRO A 69 21.05 -18.45 -13.68
N ALA A 70 21.21 -18.04 -12.43
CA ALA A 70 22.37 -17.30 -11.94
C ALA A 70 22.73 -17.76 -10.53
N THR A 71 23.98 -17.51 -10.14
CA THR A 71 24.37 -17.50 -8.73
C THR A 71 24.13 -16.09 -8.18
N VAL A 72 23.51 -15.99 -7.02
CA VAL A 72 23.31 -14.72 -6.31
C VAL A 72 24.04 -14.77 -4.98
N GLN A 73 24.68 -13.66 -4.62
CA GLN A 73 25.34 -13.49 -3.33
C GLN A 73 24.83 -12.20 -2.67
N LEU A 74 24.51 -12.25 -1.38
CA LEU A 74 24.13 -11.08 -0.58
C LEU A 74 25.28 -10.76 0.38
N ASP A 75 25.73 -9.50 0.42
CA ASP A 75 26.72 -8.95 1.34
C ASP A 75 28.05 -9.74 1.38
N GLY A 76 28.45 -10.36 0.26
CA GLY A 76 29.62 -11.22 0.20
C GLY A 76 29.50 -12.52 1.03
N GLY A 77 28.29 -12.84 1.52
CA GLY A 77 28.00 -14.02 2.34
C GLY A 77 27.72 -15.29 1.53
N GLU A 78 26.64 -16.00 1.89
CA GLU A 78 26.24 -17.26 1.26
C GLU A 78 25.93 -17.10 -0.23
N LEU A 79 26.30 -18.11 -1.02
CA LEU A 79 25.97 -18.21 -2.44
C LEU A 79 24.66 -18.97 -2.64
N TYR A 80 23.74 -18.37 -3.36
CA TYR A 80 22.48 -18.97 -3.77
C TYR A 80 22.56 -19.40 -5.25
N PRO A 81 22.77 -20.68 -5.55
CA PRO A 81 22.86 -21.16 -6.93
C PRO A 81 21.49 -21.28 -7.57
N ASN A 82 21.46 -21.25 -8.91
CA ASN A 82 20.25 -21.46 -9.72
C ASN A 82 19.07 -20.54 -9.37
N VAL A 83 19.35 -19.31 -8.93
CA VAL A 83 18.33 -18.29 -8.81
C VAL A 83 17.87 -17.90 -10.21
N MET A 84 16.57 -17.90 -10.45
CA MET A 84 15.99 -17.62 -11.76
C MET A 84 15.74 -16.11 -11.93
N VAL A 85 16.49 -15.48 -12.80
CA VAL A 85 16.54 -14.02 -12.97
C VAL A 85 15.99 -13.61 -14.32
N ARG A 86 15.20 -12.52 -14.36
CA ARG A 86 14.76 -11.87 -15.59
C ARG A 86 14.74 -10.35 -15.45
N TYR A 87 14.71 -9.66 -16.57
CA TYR A 87 14.39 -8.25 -16.60
C TYR A 87 12.90 -8.05 -16.30
N LYS A 88 12.56 -6.87 -15.74
CA LYS A 88 11.19 -6.46 -15.45
C LYS A 88 11.00 -5.01 -15.87
N GLY A 89 9.80 -4.52 -15.63
CA GLY A 89 9.43 -3.13 -15.93
C GLY A 89 8.94 -2.94 -17.36
N ASN A 90 8.35 -1.81 -17.59
CA ASN A 90 7.80 -1.39 -18.88
C ASN A 90 8.64 -0.21 -19.39
N SER A 91 8.21 1.03 -19.16
CA SER A 91 8.99 2.24 -19.44
C SER A 91 10.34 2.24 -18.69
N THR A 92 10.37 1.76 -17.45
CA THR A 92 11.59 1.65 -16.62
C THR A 92 12.64 0.69 -17.18
N TYR A 93 12.28 -0.22 -18.10
CA TYR A 93 13.22 -1.02 -18.88
C TYR A 93 13.53 -0.36 -20.23
N ALA A 94 12.49 0.04 -20.98
CA ALA A 94 12.64 0.49 -22.37
C ALA A 94 13.47 1.78 -22.45
N ILE A 95 13.19 2.77 -21.64
CA ILE A 95 13.85 4.07 -21.69
C ILE A 95 15.37 3.98 -21.44
N PRO A 96 15.88 3.30 -20.39
CA PRO A 96 17.33 3.12 -20.24
C PRO A 96 17.97 2.40 -21.40
N ARG A 97 17.34 1.32 -21.89
CA ARG A 97 17.88 0.55 -23.01
C ARG A 97 18.01 1.38 -24.29
N ASP A 98 16.99 2.19 -24.61
CA ASP A 98 17.01 3.09 -25.76
C ASP A 98 18.11 4.16 -25.64
N GLN A 99 18.51 4.51 -24.42
CA GLN A 99 19.60 5.44 -24.13
C GLN A 99 20.97 4.76 -24.00
N GLY A 100 21.05 3.43 -24.16
CA GLY A 100 22.27 2.66 -23.97
C GLY A 100 22.73 2.51 -22.52
N ASN A 101 21.85 2.81 -21.54
CA ASN A 101 22.15 2.64 -20.13
C ASN A 101 21.85 1.20 -19.68
N PRO A 102 22.83 0.46 -19.09
CA PRO A 102 22.64 -0.93 -18.68
C PRO A 102 21.77 -1.10 -17.42
N LYS A 103 21.46 -0.02 -16.72
CA LYS A 103 20.74 -0.05 -15.45
C LYS A 103 19.24 -0.30 -15.65
N VAL A 104 18.87 -1.55 -15.89
CA VAL A 104 17.47 -2.01 -16.03
C VAL A 104 16.98 -2.68 -14.75
N PRO A 105 15.65 -2.77 -14.52
CA PRO A 105 15.11 -3.45 -13.35
C PRO A 105 15.20 -4.98 -13.46
N TYR A 106 15.38 -5.64 -12.32
CA TYR A 106 15.50 -7.10 -12.20
C TYR A 106 14.37 -7.70 -11.37
N ASN A 107 14.05 -8.96 -11.67
CA ASN A 107 13.17 -9.80 -10.85
C ASN A 107 13.86 -11.14 -10.64
N LEU A 108 14.18 -11.45 -9.39
CA LEU A 108 14.85 -12.66 -8.95
C LEU A 108 13.84 -13.60 -8.29
N ASP A 109 13.89 -14.87 -8.63
CA ASP A 109 13.09 -15.94 -8.03
C ASP A 109 14.02 -17.02 -7.48
N PHE A 110 14.10 -17.09 -6.16
CA PHE A 110 14.97 -18.04 -5.46
C PHE A 110 14.38 -19.43 -5.38
N ASN A 111 13.03 -19.53 -5.46
CA ASN A 111 12.30 -20.78 -5.25
C ASN A 111 11.83 -21.45 -6.55
N ASP A 112 12.11 -20.86 -7.70
CA ASP A 112 11.61 -21.37 -8.99
C ASP A 112 12.34 -22.66 -9.43
N SER A 113 13.67 -22.64 -9.43
CA SER A 113 14.48 -23.80 -9.83
C SER A 113 14.91 -24.68 -8.67
N VAL A 114 15.05 -24.11 -7.46
CA VAL A 114 15.45 -24.81 -6.25
C VAL A 114 14.35 -24.68 -5.21
N GLU A 115 13.55 -25.74 -5.06
CA GLU A 115 12.41 -25.76 -4.12
C GLU A 115 12.88 -25.47 -2.68
N GLY A 116 12.21 -24.52 -2.03
CA GLY A 116 12.53 -24.12 -0.66
C GLY A 116 13.68 -23.13 -0.50
N GLN A 117 14.44 -22.82 -1.58
CA GLN A 117 15.49 -21.81 -1.51
C GLN A 117 14.89 -20.41 -1.32
N GLN A 118 15.42 -19.66 -0.38
CA GLN A 118 14.93 -18.34 0.01
C GLN A 118 16.09 -17.42 0.37
N LEU A 119 15.99 -16.15 0.01
CA LEU A 119 16.89 -15.13 0.50
C LEU A 119 16.33 -14.56 1.82
N MET A 120 16.90 -14.96 2.96
CA MET A 120 16.46 -14.52 4.29
C MET A 120 14.93 -14.61 4.51
N GLY A 121 14.30 -15.67 3.97
CA GLY A 121 12.86 -15.89 4.09
C GLY A 121 12.02 -15.42 2.90
N TYR A 122 12.58 -14.72 1.93
CA TYR A 122 11.88 -14.25 0.73
C TYR A 122 12.13 -15.17 -0.47
N ASN A 123 11.05 -15.53 -1.18
CA ASN A 123 11.15 -16.30 -2.41
C ASN A 123 11.57 -15.43 -3.60
N LYS A 124 11.15 -14.18 -3.61
CA LYS A 124 11.34 -13.26 -4.75
C LYS A 124 11.77 -11.89 -4.29
N ILE A 125 12.70 -11.31 -5.04
CA ILE A 125 13.20 -9.95 -4.87
C ILE A 125 12.98 -9.18 -6.18
N LYS A 126 12.62 -7.91 -6.07
CA LYS A 126 12.47 -7.02 -7.23
C LYS A 126 13.34 -5.80 -7.04
N LEU A 127 14.22 -5.56 -7.99
CA LEU A 127 15.12 -4.42 -7.99
C LEU A 127 14.64 -3.41 -9.03
N ALA A 128 14.17 -2.25 -8.58
CA ALA A 128 13.78 -1.13 -9.42
C ALA A 128 14.96 -0.17 -9.59
N ASN A 129 15.15 0.34 -10.80
CA ASN A 129 16.31 1.19 -11.14
C ASN A 129 16.13 2.67 -10.80
N ALA A 130 14.98 3.07 -10.27
CA ALA A 130 14.64 4.44 -9.86
C ALA A 130 14.81 5.49 -10.98
N ILE A 131 14.54 5.15 -12.25
CA ILE A 131 14.70 6.09 -13.37
C ILE A 131 13.82 7.34 -13.24
N PHE A 132 12.71 7.26 -12.52
CA PHE A 132 11.78 8.37 -12.30
C PHE A 132 11.86 8.95 -10.89
N ASP A 133 12.74 8.43 -10.05
CA ASP A 133 12.95 8.90 -8.67
C ASP A 133 14.42 9.27 -8.43
N PRO A 134 14.80 10.55 -8.61
CA PRO A 134 16.15 11.00 -8.33
C PRO A 134 16.62 10.73 -6.90
N THR A 135 15.68 10.68 -5.95
CA THR A 135 15.96 10.52 -4.51
C THR A 135 16.19 9.08 -4.07
N PHE A 136 15.73 8.10 -4.85
CA PHE A 136 15.62 6.68 -4.47
C PHE A 136 14.76 6.43 -3.23
N ALA A 137 14.01 7.41 -2.77
CA ALA A 137 13.29 7.35 -1.50
C ALA A 137 11.75 7.36 -1.63
N LYS A 138 11.19 7.70 -2.81
CA LYS A 138 9.73 7.86 -2.97
C LYS A 138 8.98 6.58 -2.68
N GLU A 139 9.35 5.46 -3.30
CA GLU A 139 8.70 4.17 -3.10
C GLU A 139 8.84 3.68 -1.65
N ILE A 140 10.03 3.82 -1.06
CA ILE A 140 10.31 3.44 0.33
C ILE A 140 9.45 4.25 1.30
N THR A 141 9.40 5.57 1.10
CA THR A 141 8.59 6.48 1.93
C THR A 141 7.09 6.21 1.78
N ALA A 142 6.62 5.96 0.55
CA ALA A 142 5.24 5.62 0.30
C ALA A 142 4.83 4.35 1.04
N TYR A 143 5.58 3.26 0.92
CA TYR A 143 5.28 2.02 1.65
C TYR A 143 5.40 2.19 3.17
N ASN A 144 6.30 3.04 3.66
CA ASN A 144 6.36 3.37 5.08
C ASN A 144 5.09 4.07 5.59
N ILE A 145 4.39 4.83 4.73
CA ILE A 145 3.09 5.42 5.05
C ILE A 145 1.97 4.38 4.95
N TYR A 146 1.89 3.63 3.83
CA TYR A 146 0.85 2.62 3.63
C TYR A 146 0.80 1.56 4.75
N LYS A 147 1.95 1.06 5.20
CA LYS A 147 2.03 -0.01 6.21
C LYS A 147 1.34 0.32 7.54
N ARG A 148 1.11 1.60 7.81
CA ARG A 148 0.39 2.06 9.01
C ARG A 148 -1.10 1.72 8.96
N TYR A 149 -1.67 1.57 7.76
CA TYR A 149 -3.12 1.47 7.54
C TYR A 149 -3.57 0.15 6.93
N LEU A 150 -2.74 -0.48 6.11
CA LEU A 150 -3.10 -1.68 5.36
C LEU A 150 -1.88 -2.54 5.01
N PRO A 151 -2.09 -3.83 4.68
CA PRO A 151 -1.03 -4.69 4.16
C PRO A 151 -0.40 -4.09 2.90
N THR A 152 0.93 -4.00 2.88
CA THR A 152 1.69 -3.43 1.77
C THR A 152 3.06 -4.08 1.68
N PRO A 153 3.73 -4.09 0.50
CA PRO A 153 5.13 -4.48 0.39
C PRO A 153 6.05 -3.65 1.27
N GLU A 154 7.22 -4.21 1.56
CA GLU A 154 8.36 -3.48 2.11
C GLU A 154 9.30 -3.06 0.99
N ALA A 155 10.06 -1.99 1.21
CA ALA A 155 11.11 -1.57 0.29
C ALA A 155 12.29 -0.94 1.04
N ASN A 156 13.50 -1.14 0.47
CA ASN A 156 14.74 -0.53 0.96
C ASN A 156 15.75 -0.34 -0.18
N LEU A 157 16.93 0.16 0.14
CA LEU A 157 18.02 0.34 -0.81
C LEU A 157 18.86 -0.92 -0.96
N MET A 158 19.36 -1.16 -2.18
CA MET A 158 20.29 -2.24 -2.49
C MET A 158 21.30 -1.83 -3.55
N GLN A 159 22.58 -2.12 -3.33
CA GLN A 159 23.61 -2.03 -4.36
C GLN A 159 23.56 -3.28 -5.23
N LEU A 160 23.71 -3.12 -6.55
CA LEU A 160 23.70 -4.24 -7.48
C LEU A 160 24.98 -4.29 -8.31
N THR A 161 25.61 -5.46 -8.28
CA THR A 161 26.71 -5.87 -9.16
C THR A 161 26.23 -7.02 -10.04
N VAL A 162 26.53 -7.00 -11.33
CA VAL A 162 26.19 -8.07 -12.26
C VAL A 162 27.45 -8.44 -13.07
N GLN A 163 27.83 -9.71 -13.05
CA GLN A 163 29.06 -10.22 -13.71
C GLN A 163 30.34 -9.49 -13.29
N GLY A 164 30.39 -9.01 -12.04
CA GLY A 164 31.49 -8.22 -11.51
C GLY A 164 31.44 -6.72 -11.81
N ASP A 165 30.52 -6.27 -12.66
CA ASP A 165 30.33 -4.85 -12.98
C ASP A 165 29.33 -4.23 -12.01
N TYR A 166 29.69 -3.15 -11.31
CA TYR A 166 28.79 -2.41 -10.45
C TYR A 166 27.78 -1.65 -11.31
N LEU A 167 26.50 -2.03 -11.22
CA LEU A 167 25.43 -1.37 -11.97
C LEU A 167 24.87 -0.14 -11.26
N GLY A 168 24.99 -0.08 -9.93
CA GLY A 168 24.56 1.09 -9.16
C GLY A 168 23.60 0.79 -8.01
N LEU A 169 22.98 1.85 -7.51
CA LEU A 169 21.98 1.82 -6.44
C LEU A 169 20.59 1.49 -7.01
N TYR A 170 19.85 0.60 -6.35
CA TYR A 170 18.50 0.16 -6.69
C TYR A 170 17.56 0.28 -5.51
N VAL A 171 16.27 0.36 -5.77
CA VAL A 171 15.22 0.15 -4.76
C VAL A 171 14.82 -1.33 -4.81
N ASN A 172 14.97 -2.01 -3.68
CA ASN A 172 14.56 -3.39 -3.49
C ASN A 172 13.13 -3.41 -2.92
N THR A 173 12.22 -4.13 -3.59
CA THR A 173 10.80 -4.17 -3.21
C THR A 173 10.32 -5.61 -3.02
N GLU A 174 9.60 -5.86 -1.92
CA GLU A 174 8.99 -7.15 -1.63
C GLU A 174 7.99 -7.54 -2.72
N SER A 175 8.00 -8.80 -3.11
CA SER A 175 7.05 -9.32 -4.08
C SER A 175 5.72 -9.68 -3.41
N VAL A 176 4.61 -9.28 -4.01
CA VAL A 176 3.28 -9.79 -3.62
C VAL A 176 3.15 -11.22 -4.17
N ASP A 177 3.48 -12.18 -3.33
CA ASP A 177 3.44 -13.61 -3.63
C ASP A 177 2.79 -14.41 -2.49
N ARG A 178 2.83 -15.74 -2.54
CA ARG A 178 2.23 -16.59 -1.51
C ARG A 178 2.84 -16.39 -0.11
N LYS A 179 4.11 -15.95 -0.02
CA LYS A 179 4.77 -15.62 1.26
C LYS A 179 4.21 -14.33 1.83
N PHE A 180 4.15 -13.28 1.01
CA PHE A 180 3.50 -12.02 1.36
C PHE A 180 2.07 -12.26 1.85
N LEU A 181 1.27 -13.03 1.10
CA LEU A 181 -0.11 -13.33 1.48
C LEU A 181 -0.18 -14.04 2.84
N LYS A 182 0.67 -15.04 3.07
CA LYS A 182 0.72 -15.75 4.35
C LYS A 182 1.15 -14.83 5.50
N LYS A 183 2.12 -13.94 5.25
CA LYS A 183 2.64 -12.96 6.20
C LYS A 183 1.56 -11.96 6.63
N HIS A 184 0.80 -11.42 5.68
CA HIS A 184 -0.13 -10.32 5.93
C HIS A 184 -1.59 -10.71 6.12
N PHE A 185 -2.02 -11.90 5.65
CA PHE A 185 -3.40 -12.36 5.73
C PHE A 185 -3.56 -13.66 6.54
N GLY A 186 -2.45 -14.31 6.88
CA GLY A 186 -2.47 -15.60 7.59
C GLY A 186 -2.80 -16.79 6.70
N GLU A 187 -3.15 -16.54 5.45
CA GLU A 187 -3.53 -17.52 4.43
C GLU A 187 -2.97 -17.12 3.07
N ASN A 188 -2.89 -18.08 2.14
CA ASN A 188 -2.31 -17.84 0.81
C ASN A 188 -2.90 -18.75 -0.27
N LYS A 189 -4.10 -19.30 -0.03
CA LYS A 189 -4.76 -20.24 -0.96
C LYS A 189 -5.83 -19.60 -1.84
N GLY A 190 -6.21 -18.35 -1.55
CA GLY A 190 -7.16 -17.60 -2.34
C GLY A 190 -6.59 -17.19 -3.69
N VAL A 191 -7.45 -16.67 -4.55
CA VAL A 191 -7.07 -16.20 -5.88
C VAL A 191 -6.33 -14.86 -5.78
N LEU A 192 -5.31 -14.69 -6.62
CA LEU A 192 -4.48 -13.49 -6.68
C LEU A 192 -4.41 -12.99 -8.12
N PHE A 193 -4.75 -11.73 -8.30
CA PHE A 193 -4.59 -11.02 -9.56
C PHE A 193 -3.62 -9.85 -9.40
N LYS A 194 -2.66 -9.73 -10.31
CA LYS A 194 -1.96 -8.49 -10.55
C LYS A 194 -2.81 -7.65 -11.50
N CYS A 195 -3.22 -6.51 -11.05
CA CYS A 195 -4.04 -5.57 -11.80
C CYS A 195 -3.12 -4.57 -12.51
N ASP A 196 -2.61 -5.05 -13.63
CA ASP A 196 -1.64 -4.37 -14.46
C ASP A 196 -1.85 -4.87 -15.89
N PRO A 197 -1.98 -4.02 -16.89
CA PRO A 197 -2.23 -4.45 -18.26
C PRO A 197 -1.07 -5.29 -18.77
N ILE A 198 -1.38 -6.34 -19.54
CA ILE A 198 -0.38 -7.27 -20.07
C ILE A 198 0.43 -6.64 -21.22
N GLN A 199 0.08 -5.44 -21.67
CA GLN A 199 0.76 -4.75 -22.76
C GLN A 199 2.04 -4.07 -22.30
N GLN A 200 3.11 -4.25 -23.08
CA GLN A 200 4.37 -3.55 -22.86
C GLN A 200 4.37 -2.14 -23.48
N PHE A 201 5.14 -1.25 -22.88
CA PHE A 201 5.39 0.10 -23.41
C PHE A 201 5.90 0.03 -24.85
N GLY A 202 5.29 0.80 -25.74
CA GLY A 202 5.64 0.84 -27.17
C GLY A 202 5.09 -0.31 -28.03
N GLN A 203 4.45 -1.30 -27.43
CA GLN A 203 3.77 -2.38 -28.15
C GLN A 203 2.25 -2.13 -28.18
N ASN A 204 1.78 -1.52 -29.25
CA ASN A 204 0.39 -1.11 -29.47
C ASN A 204 -0.05 0.15 -28.71
N ASN A 205 -0.69 1.03 -29.45
CA ASN A 205 -1.23 2.32 -29.03
C ASN A 205 -2.47 2.22 -28.12
N GLY A 206 -2.53 1.21 -27.25
CA GLY A 206 -3.60 1.09 -26.26
C GLY A 206 -3.37 1.98 -25.05
N PRO A 207 -4.42 2.35 -24.32
CA PRO A 207 -4.28 3.12 -23.10
C PRO A 207 -3.41 2.37 -22.09
N ILE A 208 -2.46 3.06 -21.49
CA ILE A 208 -1.69 2.57 -20.35
C ILE A 208 -2.67 2.47 -19.19
N GLY A 209 -2.78 1.28 -18.58
CA GLY A 209 -3.63 1.04 -17.42
C GLY A 209 -5.11 0.90 -17.75
N ASN A 210 -5.58 -0.34 -17.80
CA ASN A 210 -6.98 -0.67 -18.01
C ASN A 210 -7.46 -1.84 -17.15
N SER A 211 -6.86 -2.03 -15.98
CA SER A 211 -7.41 -2.87 -14.92
C SER A 211 -8.50 -2.08 -14.19
N ASP A 212 -9.50 -1.65 -14.94
CA ASP A 212 -10.47 -0.60 -14.59
C ASP A 212 -11.69 -1.10 -13.81
N LEU A 213 -11.86 -2.43 -13.67
CA LEU A 213 -13.00 -3.08 -13.05
C LEU A 213 -14.33 -2.79 -13.79
N THR A 214 -14.27 -2.44 -15.05
CA THR A 214 -15.43 -2.24 -15.91
C THR A 214 -16.06 -3.59 -16.31
N TRP A 215 -17.38 -3.62 -16.40
CA TRP A 215 -18.13 -4.82 -16.79
C TRP A 215 -18.08 -5.06 -18.32
N TYR A 216 -17.39 -6.12 -18.72
CA TYR A 216 -17.31 -6.57 -20.13
C TYR A 216 -18.17 -7.80 -20.43
N GLY A 217 -18.98 -8.26 -19.47
CA GLY A 217 -19.83 -9.44 -19.61
C GLY A 217 -19.35 -10.64 -18.80
N THR A 218 -20.05 -11.77 -18.95
CA THR A 218 -19.81 -13.00 -18.16
C THR A 218 -18.67 -13.85 -18.69
N ASP A 219 -18.20 -13.60 -19.91
CA ASP A 219 -17.08 -14.33 -20.52
C ASP A 219 -15.75 -13.83 -19.96
N SER A 220 -15.08 -14.67 -19.21
CA SER A 220 -13.80 -14.33 -18.57
C SER A 220 -12.70 -13.99 -19.56
N THR A 221 -12.79 -14.44 -20.82
CA THR A 221 -11.77 -14.15 -21.84
C THR A 221 -11.66 -12.68 -22.17
N GLN A 222 -12.74 -11.91 -21.93
CA GLN A 222 -12.76 -10.45 -22.12
C GLN A 222 -11.85 -9.70 -21.13
N TYR A 223 -11.43 -10.37 -20.03
CA TYR A 223 -10.61 -9.76 -18.97
C TYR A 223 -9.13 -10.17 -19.04
N TYR A 224 -8.74 -11.12 -19.89
CA TYR A 224 -7.39 -11.68 -19.93
C TYR A 224 -6.29 -10.67 -20.26
N ASN A 225 -6.61 -9.61 -21.01
CA ASN A 225 -5.66 -8.55 -21.33
C ASN A 225 -5.60 -7.45 -20.26
N HIS A 226 -6.54 -7.43 -19.31
CA HIS A 226 -6.66 -6.42 -18.29
C HIS A 226 -6.03 -6.83 -16.96
N TYR A 227 -5.94 -8.15 -16.69
CA TYR A 227 -5.50 -8.69 -15.40
C TYR A 227 -4.57 -9.88 -15.61
N ASP A 228 -3.53 -9.97 -14.78
CA ASP A 228 -2.60 -11.08 -14.75
C ASP A 228 -2.95 -12.01 -13.57
N CYS A 229 -3.59 -13.15 -13.86
CA CYS A 229 -3.94 -14.14 -12.84
C CYS A 229 -2.68 -14.87 -12.34
N LYS A 230 -2.38 -14.72 -11.05
CA LYS A 230 -1.19 -15.34 -10.40
C LYS A 230 -1.47 -16.69 -9.76
N THR A 231 -2.68 -17.21 -9.93
CA THR A 231 -3.13 -18.51 -9.43
C THR A 231 -3.68 -19.35 -10.60
N ASP A 232 -3.75 -20.66 -10.43
CA ASP A 232 -4.21 -21.59 -11.49
C ASP A 232 -5.71 -21.43 -11.82
N HIS A 233 -6.43 -20.68 -10.99
CA HIS A 233 -7.86 -20.39 -11.11
C HIS A 233 -8.16 -18.99 -10.54
N GLY A 234 -9.36 -18.47 -10.76
CA GLY A 234 -9.79 -17.20 -10.16
C GLY A 234 -10.63 -16.31 -11.08
N TRP A 235 -10.68 -16.61 -12.37
CA TRP A 235 -11.39 -15.78 -13.33
C TRP A 235 -12.89 -15.66 -13.03
N LYS A 236 -13.52 -16.74 -12.52
CA LYS A 236 -14.91 -16.71 -12.11
C LYS A 236 -15.15 -15.77 -10.94
N GLU A 237 -14.24 -15.79 -9.97
CA GLU A 237 -14.26 -14.94 -8.79
C GLU A 237 -14.10 -13.46 -9.16
N LEU A 238 -13.15 -13.15 -10.05
CA LEU A 238 -12.94 -11.78 -10.55
C LEU A 238 -14.15 -11.27 -11.33
N VAL A 239 -14.68 -12.07 -12.27
CA VAL A 239 -15.87 -11.71 -13.06
C VAL A 239 -17.08 -11.49 -12.15
N ASN A 240 -17.25 -12.33 -11.10
CA ASN A 240 -18.32 -12.13 -10.13
C ASN A 240 -18.15 -10.82 -9.34
N PHE A 241 -16.94 -10.52 -8.89
CA PHE A 241 -16.67 -9.25 -8.21
C PHE A 241 -16.99 -8.05 -9.11
N ILE A 242 -16.50 -8.05 -10.35
CA ILE A 242 -16.75 -6.97 -11.32
C ILE A 242 -18.25 -6.88 -11.65
N ASN A 243 -18.96 -8.02 -11.76
CA ASN A 243 -20.40 -8.05 -11.95
C ASN A 243 -21.15 -7.37 -10.79
N VAL A 244 -20.82 -7.74 -9.55
CA VAL A 244 -21.44 -7.14 -8.36
C VAL A 244 -21.20 -5.65 -8.31
N LEU A 245 -19.95 -5.22 -8.54
CA LEU A 245 -19.58 -3.81 -8.55
C LEU A 245 -20.42 -2.99 -9.54
N ASN A 246 -20.59 -3.48 -10.77
CA ASN A 246 -21.23 -2.70 -11.83
C ASN A 246 -22.76 -2.87 -11.90
N ASN A 247 -23.29 -4.04 -11.51
CA ASN A 247 -24.70 -4.36 -11.72
C ASN A 247 -25.50 -4.53 -10.42
N SER A 248 -24.85 -4.63 -9.27
CA SER A 248 -25.50 -4.81 -7.96
C SER A 248 -24.67 -4.19 -6.82
N PRO A 249 -24.26 -2.90 -6.92
CA PRO A 249 -23.30 -2.28 -6.00
C PRO A 249 -23.76 -2.27 -4.53
N SER A 250 -25.07 -2.37 -4.27
CA SER A 250 -25.59 -2.51 -2.90
C SER A 250 -25.13 -3.79 -2.17
N HIS A 251 -24.56 -4.76 -2.90
CA HIS A 251 -24.00 -6.01 -2.35
C HIS A 251 -22.46 -6.03 -2.41
N LEU A 252 -21.82 -4.91 -2.67
CA LEU A 252 -20.36 -4.83 -2.84
C LEU A 252 -19.60 -5.32 -1.60
N ASP A 253 -20.14 -5.12 -0.41
CA ASP A 253 -19.59 -5.59 0.87
C ASP A 253 -19.58 -7.12 1.03
N THR A 254 -20.28 -7.85 0.17
CA THR A 254 -20.26 -9.32 0.15
C THR A 254 -19.09 -9.90 -0.66
N VAL A 255 -18.42 -9.10 -1.48
CA VAL A 255 -17.34 -9.53 -2.37
C VAL A 255 -16.06 -8.72 -2.20
N LEU A 256 -16.10 -7.58 -1.52
CA LEU A 256 -14.98 -6.66 -1.36
C LEU A 256 -14.82 -6.21 0.09
N ASN A 257 -13.59 -6.15 0.58
CA ASN A 257 -13.28 -5.48 1.84
C ASN A 257 -13.20 -3.95 1.61
N ILE A 258 -14.37 -3.31 1.62
CA ILE A 258 -14.52 -1.90 1.29
C ILE A 258 -13.66 -1.01 2.18
N ASP A 259 -13.60 -1.30 3.49
CA ASP A 259 -12.83 -0.48 4.44
C ASP A 259 -11.35 -0.40 4.07
N ARG A 260 -10.73 -1.54 3.68
CA ARG A 260 -9.31 -1.56 3.26
C ARG A 260 -9.09 -0.84 1.93
N VAL A 261 -10.04 -0.92 1.00
CA VAL A 261 -10.00 -0.14 -0.24
C VAL A 261 -10.04 1.35 0.03
N LEU A 262 -10.91 1.80 0.93
CA LEU A 262 -11.01 3.21 1.31
C LEU A 262 -9.72 3.73 1.95
N TRP A 263 -9.04 2.91 2.76
CA TRP A 263 -7.70 3.24 3.28
C TRP A 263 -6.67 3.34 2.15
N ALA A 264 -6.64 2.39 1.21
CA ALA A 264 -5.72 2.45 0.06
C ALA A 264 -5.94 3.73 -0.74
N PHE A 265 -7.21 4.06 -1.04
CA PHE A 265 -7.57 5.27 -1.77
C PHE A 265 -7.21 6.55 -1.01
N ALA A 266 -7.39 6.56 0.31
CA ALA A 266 -7.01 7.71 1.14
C ALA A 266 -5.50 7.96 1.13
N VAL A 267 -4.68 6.90 1.24
CA VAL A 267 -3.23 7.04 1.17
C VAL A 267 -2.79 7.47 -0.23
N ASN A 268 -3.30 6.80 -1.29
CA ASN A 268 -2.99 7.17 -2.69
C ASN A 268 -3.17 8.68 -2.91
N GLN A 269 -4.32 9.20 -2.50
CA GLN A 269 -4.64 10.61 -2.70
C GLN A 269 -3.87 11.54 -1.77
N ALA A 270 -3.59 11.14 -0.55
CA ALA A 270 -2.82 11.93 0.39
C ALA A 270 -1.39 12.18 -0.09
N ILE A 271 -0.70 11.12 -0.56
CA ILE A 271 0.69 11.18 -1.02
C ILE A 271 0.84 11.41 -2.52
N LEU A 272 -0.23 11.77 -3.22
CA LEU A 272 -0.22 12.00 -4.67
C LEU A 272 0.38 10.81 -5.46
N ASN A 273 0.02 9.59 -5.08
CA ASN A 273 0.24 8.43 -5.92
C ASN A 273 -0.88 8.38 -6.96
N LEU A 274 -0.64 9.03 -8.10
CA LEU A 274 -1.65 9.15 -9.16
C LEU A 274 -1.50 8.07 -10.24
N ASP A 275 -0.44 7.27 -10.21
CA ASP A 275 -0.22 6.14 -11.10
C ASP A 275 -0.84 4.85 -10.54
N THR A 276 -2.11 4.93 -10.15
CA THR A 276 -2.85 3.84 -9.53
C THR A 276 -4.34 3.96 -9.79
N TYR A 277 -5.16 2.98 -9.32
CA TYR A 277 -6.57 2.87 -9.66
C TYR A 277 -7.38 4.15 -9.49
N ASN A 278 -7.30 4.83 -8.34
CA ASN A 278 -8.04 6.08 -8.09
C ASN A 278 -7.23 7.34 -8.44
N GLY A 279 -6.23 7.20 -9.29
CA GLY A 279 -5.42 8.27 -9.86
C GLY A 279 -5.74 8.48 -11.35
N LEU A 280 -4.69 8.57 -12.17
CA LEU A 280 -4.80 8.82 -13.61
C LEU A 280 -4.85 7.55 -14.47
N TYR A 281 -4.33 6.44 -13.94
CA TYR A 281 -4.20 5.17 -14.65
C TYR A 281 -4.65 4.01 -13.78
N GLN A 282 -5.60 3.17 -14.28
CA GLN A 282 -6.17 2.06 -13.53
C GLN A 282 -5.25 0.83 -13.57
N HIS A 283 -4.14 0.88 -12.83
CA HIS A 283 -3.20 -0.22 -12.65
C HIS A 283 -2.48 -0.12 -11.31
N ASN A 284 -1.35 -0.82 -11.16
CA ASN A 284 -0.49 -0.76 -9.98
C ASN A 284 -1.19 -1.13 -8.67
N TYR A 285 -1.95 -2.22 -8.69
CA TYR A 285 -2.51 -2.83 -7.49
C TYR A 285 -2.64 -4.35 -7.66
N TYR A 286 -2.87 -5.05 -6.56
CA TYR A 286 -3.28 -6.46 -6.58
C TYR A 286 -4.65 -6.61 -5.96
N LEU A 287 -5.37 -7.64 -6.42
CA LEU A 287 -6.59 -8.14 -5.81
C LEU A 287 -6.33 -9.56 -5.28
N TYR A 288 -6.51 -9.75 -3.98
CA TYR A 288 -6.40 -11.04 -3.33
C TYR A 288 -7.71 -11.41 -2.66
N GLN A 289 -8.31 -12.53 -3.02
CA GLN A 289 -9.52 -13.02 -2.35
C GLN A 289 -9.14 -13.88 -1.15
N THR A 290 -9.54 -13.43 0.04
CA THR A 290 -9.40 -14.18 1.29
C THR A 290 -10.41 -15.31 1.40
N GLY A 291 -10.18 -16.29 2.30
CA GLY A 291 -11.00 -17.49 2.45
C GLY A 291 -12.46 -17.24 2.84
N ASP A 292 -12.81 -16.02 3.24
CA ASP A 292 -14.19 -15.57 3.46
C ASP A 292 -14.88 -15.02 2.20
N GLY A 293 -14.21 -15.06 1.05
CA GLY A 293 -14.76 -14.62 -0.24
C GLY A 293 -14.57 -13.15 -0.56
N LEU A 294 -13.96 -12.35 0.32
CA LEU A 294 -13.76 -10.93 0.11
C LEU A 294 -12.45 -10.63 -0.62
N PHE A 295 -12.51 -9.85 -1.69
CA PHE A 295 -11.31 -9.29 -2.29
C PHE A 295 -10.67 -8.21 -1.41
N GLN A 296 -9.34 -8.26 -1.33
CA GLN A 296 -8.49 -7.29 -0.67
C GLN A 296 -7.71 -6.55 -1.74
N MET A 297 -7.64 -5.24 -1.66
CA MET A 297 -6.76 -4.44 -2.52
C MET A 297 -5.41 -4.26 -1.83
N ILE A 298 -4.33 -4.55 -2.55
CA ILE A 298 -2.95 -4.39 -2.07
C ILE A 298 -2.27 -3.37 -2.97
N PRO A 299 -1.76 -2.24 -2.43
CA PRO A 299 -0.99 -1.27 -3.19
C PRO A 299 0.26 -1.91 -3.81
N TRP A 300 0.60 -1.48 -5.00
CA TRP A 300 1.75 -1.95 -5.74
C TRP A 300 2.35 -0.83 -6.57
N ASP A 301 3.69 -0.85 -6.77
CA ASP A 301 4.45 0.09 -7.58
C ASP A 301 4.19 1.56 -7.18
N ALA A 302 4.58 1.90 -5.96
CA ALA A 302 4.38 3.22 -5.39
C ALA A 302 5.51 4.22 -5.74
N SER A 303 6.32 3.91 -6.77
CA SER A 303 7.47 4.72 -7.19
C SER A 303 7.10 6.13 -7.67
N GLU A 304 5.85 6.29 -8.19
CA GLU A 304 5.32 7.56 -8.68
C GLU A 304 4.57 8.37 -7.59
N SER A 305 4.71 7.99 -6.32
CA SER A 305 4.19 8.77 -5.19
C SER A 305 4.86 10.14 -5.07
N PHE A 306 4.24 11.05 -4.36
CA PHE A 306 4.68 12.45 -4.21
C PHE A 306 4.79 13.17 -5.55
N LEU A 307 3.82 12.89 -6.42
CA LEU A 307 3.77 13.40 -7.78
C LEU A 307 5.05 13.05 -8.55
N GLY A 308 5.33 11.76 -8.68
CA GLY A 308 6.40 11.24 -9.51
C GLY A 308 6.18 11.57 -11.00
N ALA A 309 7.06 11.08 -11.85
CA ALA A 309 7.03 11.37 -13.28
C ALA A 309 5.90 10.61 -13.97
N LEU A 310 4.75 11.23 -14.09
CA LEU A 310 3.62 10.67 -14.84
C LEU A 310 3.86 10.84 -16.35
N LEU A 311 4.20 9.74 -17.02
CA LEU A 311 4.41 9.74 -18.46
C LEU A 311 3.14 10.18 -19.21
N GLY A 312 3.29 11.19 -20.07
CA GLY A 312 2.19 11.75 -20.86
C GLY A 312 1.31 12.76 -20.14
N ALA A 313 1.48 12.98 -18.84
CA ALA A 313 0.84 14.07 -18.14
C ALA A 313 1.62 15.37 -18.33
N ASN A 314 0.91 16.46 -18.61
CA ASN A 314 1.53 17.78 -18.62
C ASN A 314 1.72 18.24 -17.17
N MET A 315 2.90 18.02 -16.62
CA MET A 315 3.27 18.33 -15.24
C MET A 315 3.30 19.83 -14.91
N ASN A 316 2.98 20.69 -15.84
CA ASN A 316 2.94 22.14 -15.63
C ASN A 316 1.82 22.61 -14.72
N SER A 317 1.36 21.81 -13.76
CA SER A 317 0.19 22.33 -13.12
C SER A 317 0.08 22.01 -11.65
N MET A 318 -0.05 23.09 -10.91
CA MET A 318 -0.75 23.14 -9.64
C MET A 318 -2.01 22.25 -9.64
N ALA A 319 -2.64 22.02 -10.79
CA ALA A 319 -3.79 21.13 -10.97
C ALA A 319 -3.52 19.67 -10.55
N LEU A 320 -2.30 19.15 -10.75
CA LEU A 320 -1.97 17.79 -10.30
C LEU A 320 -1.77 17.72 -8.79
N PHE A 321 -1.14 18.72 -8.19
CA PHE A 321 -1.05 18.82 -6.72
C PHE A 321 -2.44 19.00 -6.09
N GLN A 322 -3.37 19.62 -6.81
CA GLN A 322 -4.76 19.85 -6.42
C GLN A 322 -5.72 18.84 -7.07
N TYR A 323 -5.23 17.65 -7.46
CA TYR A 323 -6.09 16.59 -7.96
C TYR A 323 -7.20 16.28 -6.94
N ASP A 324 -8.48 16.31 -7.39
CA ASP A 324 -9.62 16.14 -6.50
C ASP A 324 -9.72 14.70 -6.01
N PRO A 325 -9.61 14.44 -4.70
CA PRO A 325 -9.64 13.10 -4.16
C PRO A 325 -10.99 12.40 -4.28
N TYR A 326 -12.06 13.15 -4.58
CA TYR A 326 -13.42 12.61 -4.70
C TYR A 326 -13.82 12.39 -6.16
N ASN A 327 -13.48 13.32 -7.04
CA ASN A 327 -13.97 13.34 -8.40
C ASN A 327 -12.87 13.26 -9.47
N GLY A 328 -11.66 12.91 -9.12
CA GLY A 328 -10.47 13.01 -9.94
C GLY A 328 -10.70 12.81 -11.43
N TYR A 329 -11.09 11.65 -11.86
CA TYR A 329 -11.68 11.37 -13.16
C TYR A 329 -13.09 10.81 -12.95
N ASN A 330 -14.11 11.66 -13.04
CA ASN A 330 -15.50 11.23 -13.00
C ASN A 330 -15.88 10.62 -14.36
N SER A 331 -15.48 9.39 -14.58
CA SER A 331 -15.68 8.63 -15.80
C SER A 331 -16.19 7.24 -15.47
N TRP A 332 -17.07 6.71 -16.30
CA TRP A 332 -17.58 5.33 -16.23
C TRP A 332 -16.45 4.26 -16.22
N TRP A 333 -15.22 4.64 -16.56
CA TRP A 333 -14.02 3.81 -16.46
C TRP A 333 -13.50 3.60 -15.03
N TYR A 334 -14.10 4.22 -14.02
CA TYR A 334 -13.70 4.12 -12.60
C TYR A 334 -14.86 3.67 -11.71
N PRO A 335 -15.51 2.53 -12.00
CA PRO A 335 -16.73 2.15 -11.30
C PRO A 335 -16.55 2.05 -9.78
N LEU A 336 -15.39 1.61 -9.31
CA LEU A 336 -15.13 1.50 -7.87
C LEU A 336 -14.97 2.88 -7.20
N SER A 337 -14.33 3.84 -7.86
CA SER A 337 -14.24 5.22 -7.34
C SER A 337 -15.60 5.91 -7.36
N ILE A 338 -16.39 5.68 -8.42
CA ILE A 338 -17.77 6.22 -8.52
C ILE A 338 -18.60 5.73 -7.33
N GLU A 339 -18.56 4.44 -7.04
CA GLU A 339 -19.37 3.85 -5.97
C GLU A 339 -18.88 4.28 -4.59
N LEU A 340 -17.57 4.35 -4.35
CA LEU A 340 -17.03 4.50 -3.01
C LEU A 340 -16.71 5.95 -2.62
N THR A 341 -16.22 6.78 -3.55
CA THR A 341 -15.64 8.09 -3.18
C THR A 341 -16.24 9.29 -3.88
N SER A 342 -16.89 9.15 -5.04
CA SER A 342 -17.37 10.28 -5.85
C SER A 342 -18.38 11.18 -5.14
N ASN A 343 -19.13 10.64 -4.18
CA ASN A 343 -20.03 11.42 -3.32
C ASN A 343 -19.51 11.44 -1.88
N PRO A 344 -18.82 12.52 -1.45
CA PRO A 344 -18.25 12.62 -0.09
C PRO A 344 -19.27 12.57 1.03
N TYR A 345 -20.56 12.76 0.73
CA TYR A 345 -21.65 12.75 1.70
C TYR A 345 -22.40 11.40 1.76
N SER A 346 -22.08 10.47 0.88
CA SER A 346 -22.55 9.08 0.95
C SER A 346 -21.99 8.36 2.18
N LYS A 347 -22.51 7.17 2.50
CA LYS A 347 -21.96 6.32 3.58
C LYS A 347 -20.46 6.09 3.40
N TYR A 348 -20.04 5.63 2.23
CA TYR A 348 -18.63 5.32 1.96
C TYR A 348 -17.79 6.57 1.79
N GLY A 349 -18.31 7.63 1.18
CA GLY A 349 -17.63 8.91 1.05
C GLY A 349 -17.30 9.57 2.39
N LYS A 350 -18.19 9.45 3.39
CA LYS A 350 -17.91 9.91 4.77
C LYS A 350 -16.80 9.10 5.43
N ILE A 351 -16.81 7.76 5.29
CA ILE A 351 -15.75 6.89 5.81
C ILE A 351 -14.43 7.21 5.13
N TYR A 352 -14.43 7.37 3.81
CA TYR A 352 -13.26 7.77 3.04
C TYR A 352 -12.69 9.12 3.51
N SER A 353 -13.57 10.13 3.73
CA SER A 353 -13.16 11.44 4.25
C SER A 353 -12.53 11.34 5.64
N ALA A 354 -13.06 10.46 6.50
CA ALA A 354 -12.49 10.21 7.82
C ALA A 354 -11.10 9.56 7.71
N HIS A 355 -10.93 8.56 6.85
CA HIS A 355 -9.63 7.93 6.60
C HIS A 355 -8.62 8.92 6.01
N LEU A 356 -9.03 9.70 5.01
CA LEU A 356 -8.17 10.72 4.40
C LEU A 356 -7.73 11.77 5.44
N ARG A 357 -8.65 12.22 6.30
CA ARG A 357 -8.30 13.13 7.41
C ARG A 357 -7.30 12.52 8.38
N THR A 358 -7.44 11.23 8.70
CA THR A 358 -6.49 10.51 9.55
C THR A 358 -5.11 10.47 8.90
N VAL A 359 -5.02 10.11 7.62
CA VAL A 359 -3.75 10.10 6.89
C VAL A 359 -3.10 11.50 6.85
N ILE A 360 -3.89 12.55 6.60
CA ILE A 360 -3.42 13.95 6.60
C ILE A 360 -2.79 14.31 7.96
N ASN A 361 -3.48 13.97 9.03
CA ASN A 361 -3.05 14.35 10.38
C ASN A 361 -1.86 13.54 10.90
N GLU A 362 -1.82 12.25 10.58
CA GLU A 362 -0.82 11.34 11.15
C GLU A 362 0.41 11.15 10.26
N SER A 363 0.27 11.31 8.94
CA SER A 363 1.32 10.94 7.99
C SER A 363 1.81 12.08 7.10
N LEU A 364 1.01 13.14 6.86
CA LEU A 364 1.46 14.28 6.05
C LEU A 364 2.10 15.37 6.92
N ASN A 365 3.28 15.08 7.42
CA ASN A 365 4.14 16.05 8.11
C ASN A 365 5.48 16.09 7.39
N SER A 366 5.79 17.22 6.72
CA SER A 366 6.98 17.38 5.89
C SER A 366 8.26 17.13 6.68
N SER A 367 8.40 17.66 7.90
CA SER A 367 9.61 17.45 8.70
C SER A 367 9.81 15.99 9.12
N THR A 368 8.74 15.27 9.44
CA THR A 368 8.83 13.83 9.77
C THR A 368 9.20 13.01 8.54
N ILE A 369 8.63 13.34 7.38
CA ILE A 369 8.94 12.68 6.10
C ILE A 369 10.38 13.00 5.71
N GLU A 370 10.81 14.25 5.81
CA GLU A 370 12.18 14.69 5.51
C GLU A 370 13.21 13.91 6.33
N ASN A 371 13.03 13.85 7.65
CA ASN A 371 13.92 13.09 8.52
C ASN A 371 14.02 11.61 8.11
N PHE A 372 12.90 10.99 7.74
CA PHE A 372 12.90 9.61 7.27
C PHE A 372 13.63 9.44 5.93
N VAL A 373 13.45 10.39 5.01
CA VAL A 373 14.15 10.41 3.71
C VAL A 373 15.64 10.67 3.90
N ASP A 374 16.01 11.58 4.79
CA ASP A 374 17.41 11.87 5.12
C ASP A 374 18.13 10.61 5.64
N ASP A 375 17.48 9.85 6.52
CA ASP A 375 18.04 8.57 7.02
C ASP A 375 18.31 7.60 5.86
N ILE A 376 17.36 7.46 4.91
CA ILE A 376 17.54 6.63 3.70
C ILE A 376 18.68 7.17 2.84
N GLN A 377 18.75 8.48 2.61
CA GLN A 377 19.75 9.09 1.75
C GLN A 377 21.15 9.02 2.36
N VAL A 378 21.30 9.17 3.68
CA VAL A 378 22.58 8.97 4.37
C VAL A 378 23.12 7.56 4.13
N ILE A 379 22.25 6.55 4.20
CA ILE A 379 22.62 5.15 3.96
C ILE A 379 23.01 4.92 2.49
N GLY A 380 22.28 5.52 1.55
CA GLY A 380 22.46 5.34 0.11
C GLY A 380 23.54 6.21 -0.55
N ALA A 381 23.97 7.31 0.10
CA ALA A 381 24.75 8.38 -0.53
C ALA A 381 26.05 7.92 -1.18
N ALA A 382 26.83 7.08 -0.51
CA ALA A 382 28.12 6.59 -1.04
C ALA A 382 27.89 5.71 -2.29
N ALA A 383 26.87 4.86 -2.26
CA ALA A 383 26.51 3.99 -3.37
C ALA A 383 25.94 4.79 -4.56
N ALA A 384 25.10 5.78 -4.30
CA ALA A 384 24.59 6.69 -5.32
C ALA A 384 25.73 7.50 -5.97
N SER A 385 26.64 8.06 -5.17
CA SER A 385 27.78 8.84 -5.67
C SER A 385 28.76 8.03 -6.52
N SER A 386 28.85 6.72 -6.29
CA SER A 386 29.68 5.81 -7.07
C SER A 386 28.95 5.08 -8.19
N ASP A 387 27.65 5.34 -8.36
CA ASP A 387 26.81 4.70 -9.38
C ASP A 387 27.15 5.21 -10.79
N PRO A 388 27.79 4.39 -11.65
CA PRO A 388 28.24 4.83 -12.97
C PRO A 388 27.07 5.00 -13.96
N ASN A 389 25.91 4.52 -13.61
CA ASN A 389 24.71 4.46 -14.46
C ASN A 389 23.54 5.26 -13.89
N MET A 390 23.83 6.16 -12.96
CA MET A 390 22.80 7.01 -12.33
C MET A 390 22.12 7.90 -13.37
N PHE A 391 20.80 8.00 -13.32
CA PHE A 391 20.03 8.80 -14.29
C PHE A 391 20.08 10.30 -14.00
N PHE A 392 20.30 10.66 -12.75
CA PHE A 392 20.39 12.03 -12.25
C PHE A 392 21.68 12.20 -11.43
N GLY A 393 22.13 13.45 -11.23
CA GLY A 393 23.31 13.71 -10.41
C GLY A 393 23.00 13.73 -8.91
N MET A 394 24.05 13.84 -8.10
CA MET A 394 23.90 13.96 -6.65
C MET A 394 23.18 15.23 -6.22
N THR A 395 23.18 16.27 -7.06
CA THR A 395 22.40 17.48 -6.85
C THR A 395 20.90 17.18 -6.84
N GLU A 396 20.41 16.44 -7.83
CA GLU A 396 19.00 16.03 -7.93
C GLU A 396 18.65 14.99 -6.86
N TYR A 397 19.59 14.10 -6.50
CA TYR A 397 19.44 13.14 -5.41
C TYR A 397 19.04 13.81 -4.10
N TYR A 398 19.70 14.90 -3.72
CA TYR A 398 19.36 15.64 -2.51
C TYR A 398 18.22 16.64 -2.72
N ASN A 399 18.25 17.41 -3.81
CA ASN A 399 17.32 18.53 -3.98
C ASN A 399 15.89 18.08 -4.25
N ASN A 400 15.66 16.93 -4.92
CA ASN A 400 14.28 16.47 -5.20
C ASN A 400 13.56 15.94 -3.96
N VAL A 401 14.16 16.01 -2.78
CA VAL A 401 13.45 15.89 -1.52
C VAL A 401 12.54 17.10 -1.30
N ASN A 402 13.10 18.30 -1.40
CA ASN A 402 12.44 19.55 -1.03
C ASN A 402 12.03 20.42 -2.22
N SER A 403 12.40 20.04 -3.43
CA SER A 403 12.18 20.84 -4.63
C SER A 403 11.77 19.98 -5.80
N ASP A 404 10.85 20.48 -6.60
CA ASP A 404 10.44 19.84 -7.83
C ASP A 404 11.59 19.84 -8.85
N LEU A 405 11.75 18.73 -9.56
CA LEU A 405 12.68 18.63 -10.68
C LEU A 405 11.91 18.84 -11.98
N VAL A 406 12.37 19.80 -12.78
CA VAL A 406 11.81 20.09 -14.10
C VAL A 406 12.93 20.10 -15.13
N ILE A 407 12.91 19.14 -16.04
CA ILE A 407 13.73 19.12 -17.25
C ILE A 407 12.81 19.45 -18.43
N PRO A 408 12.89 20.68 -18.98
CA PRO A 408 11.94 21.13 -20.00
C PRO A 408 11.83 20.15 -21.17
N PHE A 409 10.60 19.83 -21.57
CA PHE A 409 10.23 18.92 -22.66
C PHE A 409 10.64 17.45 -22.49
N VAL A 410 11.25 17.07 -21.34
CA VAL A 410 11.76 15.71 -21.11
C VAL A 410 11.09 15.05 -19.91
N PHE A 411 11.16 15.68 -18.74
CA PHE A 411 10.82 15.05 -17.49
C PHE A 411 10.47 16.10 -16.41
N SER A 412 9.47 15.80 -15.60
CA SER A 412 9.18 16.58 -14.40
C SER A 412 8.64 15.64 -13.30
N CYS A 413 9.09 15.84 -12.08
CA CYS A 413 8.54 15.17 -10.91
C CYS A 413 8.54 16.10 -9.70
N GLY A 414 7.56 15.93 -8.82
CA GLY A 414 7.48 16.65 -7.57
C GLY A 414 8.60 16.26 -6.61
N GLY A 415 9.01 17.20 -5.77
CA GLY A 415 9.81 16.88 -4.59
C GLY A 415 8.94 16.19 -3.54
N ILE A 416 9.55 15.41 -2.66
CA ILE A 416 8.79 14.65 -1.66
C ILE A 416 8.06 15.59 -0.70
N THR A 417 8.78 16.47 -0.04
CA THR A 417 8.20 17.39 0.94
C THR A 417 7.51 18.58 0.29
N SER A 418 8.01 19.11 -0.85
CA SER A 418 7.31 20.16 -1.60
C SER A 418 5.93 19.70 -2.06
N SER A 419 5.78 18.44 -2.46
CA SER A 419 4.48 17.85 -2.79
C SER A 419 3.55 17.83 -1.58
N VAL A 420 4.04 17.46 -0.41
CA VAL A 420 3.26 17.44 0.84
C VAL A 420 2.84 18.86 1.25
N ASP A 421 3.74 19.83 1.16
CA ASP A 421 3.50 21.23 1.55
C ASP A 421 2.44 21.92 0.68
N ILE A 422 2.28 21.48 -0.57
CA ILE A 422 1.22 21.96 -1.46
C ILE A 422 -0.05 21.12 -1.25
N ARG A 423 0.08 19.80 -1.16
CA ARG A 423 -1.05 18.87 -1.10
C ARG A 423 -1.86 18.99 0.18
N LYS A 424 -1.19 19.04 1.32
CA LYS A 424 -1.87 19.06 2.62
C LYS A 424 -2.82 20.25 2.78
N PRO A 425 -2.42 21.52 2.57
CA PRO A 425 -3.34 22.65 2.67
C PRO A 425 -4.51 22.58 1.70
N TYR A 426 -4.27 22.04 0.50
CA TYR A 426 -5.35 21.81 -0.46
C TYR A 426 -6.38 20.82 0.07
N LEU A 427 -5.96 19.66 0.55
CA LEU A 427 -6.85 18.66 1.11
C LEU A 427 -7.63 19.21 2.31
N GLU A 428 -6.94 19.92 3.22
CA GLU A 428 -7.56 20.56 4.39
C GLU A 428 -8.58 21.64 4.02
N SER A 429 -8.47 22.26 2.83
CA SER A 429 -9.43 23.26 2.34
C SER A 429 -10.72 22.67 1.78
N LEU A 430 -10.74 21.38 1.46
CA LEU A 430 -11.92 20.73 0.89
C LEU A 430 -13.05 20.64 1.92
N ALA A 431 -14.28 21.00 1.52
CA ALA A 431 -15.43 21.05 2.43
C ALA A 431 -15.65 19.76 3.24
N PRO A 432 -15.53 18.53 2.67
CA PRO A 432 -15.67 17.31 3.46
C PRO A 432 -14.55 17.09 4.50
N ILE A 433 -13.38 17.67 4.29
CA ILE A 433 -12.23 17.55 5.19
C ILE A 433 -12.19 18.70 6.21
N SER A 434 -12.49 19.93 5.78
CA SER A 434 -12.51 21.11 6.65
C SER A 434 -13.72 21.16 7.58
N ALA A 435 -14.78 20.40 7.30
CA ALA A 435 -15.92 20.27 8.19
C ALA A 435 -15.47 19.84 9.59
N LEU A 436 -16.11 20.39 10.61
CA LEU A 436 -15.79 20.03 11.99
C LEU A 436 -15.93 18.51 12.17
N PRO A 437 -14.82 17.80 12.47
CA PRO A 437 -14.88 16.35 12.63
C PRO A 437 -15.59 15.99 13.92
N PRO A 438 -16.13 14.77 14.03
CA PRO A 438 -16.46 14.21 15.33
C PRO A 438 -15.24 14.26 16.26
N THR A 439 -15.48 14.55 17.51
CA THR A 439 -14.45 14.41 18.54
C THR A 439 -14.61 13.05 19.19
N ILE A 440 -13.54 12.27 19.22
CA ILE A 440 -13.53 10.95 19.87
C ILE A 440 -12.52 11.01 21.02
N GLY A 441 -13.02 10.86 22.24
CA GLY A 441 -12.19 10.76 23.44
C GLY A 441 -11.44 9.43 23.50
N ASN A 442 -10.51 9.32 24.45
CA ASN A 442 -9.78 8.06 24.65
C ASN A 442 -10.76 6.93 24.97
N PRO A 443 -10.77 5.85 24.19
CA PRO A 443 -11.68 4.74 24.43
C PRO A 443 -11.31 4.00 25.71
N ILE A 444 -12.33 3.53 26.44
CA ILE A 444 -12.17 2.70 27.63
C ILE A 444 -12.72 1.32 27.32
N VAL A 445 -11.94 0.28 27.61
CA VAL A 445 -12.40 -1.10 27.52
C VAL A 445 -13.06 -1.50 28.84
N LEU A 446 -14.34 -1.82 28.78
CA LEU A 446 -15.11 -2.31 29.91
C LEU A 446 -15.18 -3.83 29.84
N ASN A 447 -14.63 -4.50 30.83
CA ASN A 447 -14.70 -5.96 30.97
C ASN A 447 -15.79 -6.32 31.98
N GLN A 448 -16.82 -7.00 31.54
CA GLN A 448 -17.93 -7.44 32.41
C GLN A 448 -17.69 -8.81 33.07
N GLY A 449 -16.43 -9.21 33.23
CA GLY A 449 -16.06 -10.42 33.98
C GLY A 449 -16.53 -11.72 33.32
N SER A 450 -17.06 -12.64 34.09
CA SER A 450 -17.44 -14.00 33.64
C SER A 450 -18.71 -14.04 32.77
N SER A 451 -19.42 -12.94 32.58
CA SER A 451 -20.59 -12.86 31.68
C SER A 451 -20.24 -12.90 30.20
N GLY A 452 -18.98 -12.72 29.88
CA GLY A 452 -18.45 -12.97 28.52
C GLY A 452 -18.53 -11.81 27.55
N GLU A 453 -19.24 -10.74 27.84
CA GLU A 453 -19.29 -9.58 26.97
C GLU A 453 -18.25 -8.53 27.38
N ASN A 454 -17.50 -8.04 26.41
CA ASN A 454 -16.57 -6.94 26.60
C ASN A 454 -17.04 -5.78 25.72
N PHE A 455 -16.99 -4.57 26.28
CA PHE A 455 -17.45 -3.36 25.62
C PHE A 455 -16.29 -2.38 25.45
N VAL A 456 -16.41 -1.55 24.44
CA VAL A 456 -15.62 -0.32 24.29
C VAL A 456 -16.56 0.85 24.42
N THR A 457 -16.25 1.78 25.30
CA THR A 457 -16.95 3.05 25.41
C THR A 457 -16.00 4.19 25.10
N ALA A 458 -16.50 5.24 24.45
CA ALA A 458 -15.78 6.47 24.19
C ALA A 458 -16.74 7.66 24.21
N GLN A 459 -16.30 8.77 24.75
CA GLN A 459 -17.03 10.01 24.61
C GLN A 459 -16.90 10.52 23.19
N VAL A 460 -18.03 10.73 22.51
CA VAL A 460 -18.07 11.19 21.12
C VAL A 460 -19.03 12.37 21.00
N SER A 461 -18.63 13.39 20.24
CA SER A 461 -19.48 14.53 19.92
C SER A 461 -19.46 14.82 18.42
N ASN A 462 -20.51 15.47 17.92
CA ASN A 462 -20.69 15.84 16.51
C ASN A 462 -20.71 14.66 15.52
N ALA A 463 -21.05 13.45 16.00
CA ALA A 463 -21.20 12.28 15.14
C ALA A 463 -22.67 12.04 14.78
N THR A 464 -22.91 11.52 13.58
CA THR A 464 -24.24 11.03 13.15
C THR A 464 -24.37 9.51 13.32
N SER A 465 -23.27 8.82 13.38
CA SER A 465 -23.14 7.37 13.68
C SER A 465 -21.75 7.11 14.21
N VAL A 466 -21.62 6.09 15.05
CA VAL A 466 -20.34 5.67 15.61
C VAL A 466 -20.21 4.17 15.45
N GLU A 467 -19.09 3.72 14.94
CA GLU A 467 -18.82 2.29 14.72
C GLU A 467 -17.51 1.88 15.39
N LEU A 468 -17.53 0.74 16.06
CA LEU A 468 -16.36 0.05 16.55
C LEU A 468 -15.87 -0.91 15.46
N MET A 469 -14.70 -0.69 14.94
CA MET A 469 -14.02 -1.58 14.02
C MET A 469 -13.07 -2.48 14.82
N ALA A 470 -13.36 -3.78 14.89
CA ALA A 470 -12.63 -4.68 15.77
C ALA A 470 -12.15 -5.96 15.07
N THR A 471 -10.99 -6.46 15.49
CA THR A 471 -10.45 -7.77 15.09
C THR A 471 -9.69 -8.44 16.22
N THR A 472 -9.73 -9.77 16.27
CA THR A 472 -8.84 -10.59 17.11
C THR A 472 -7.69 -11.19 16.32
N SER A 473 -7.59 -10.88 15.04
CA SER A 473 -6.48 -11.30 14.18
C SER A 473 -5.23 -10.46 14.45
N VAL A 474 -4.07 -11.06 14.37
CA VAL A 474 -2.79 -10.33 14.36
C VAL A 474 -2.61 -9.53 13.06
N TYR A 475 -3.37 -9.89 12.02
CA TYR A 475 -3.30 -9.26 10.70
C TYR A 475 -4.19 -8.02 10.62
N ASN A 476 -3.74 -7.01 9.86
CA ASN A 476 -4.46 -5.76 9.63
C ASN A 476 -5.39 -5.81 8.40
N SER A 477 -5.72 -7.01 7.96
CA SER A 477 -6.44 -7.23 6.72
C SER A 477 -7.96 -7.14 6.84
N LYS A 478 -8.51 -7.34 8.04
CA LYS A 478 -9.96 -7.39 8.23
C LYS A 478 -10.38 -6.95 9.63
N PHE A 479 -11.33 -6.03 9.67
CA PHE A 479 -12.03 -5.59 10.89
C PHE A 479 -13.53 -5.80 10.71
N LYS A 480 -14.20 -6.25 11.76
CA LYS A 480 -15.65 -6.34 11.81
C LYS A 480 -16.22 -5.03 12.37
N SER A 481 -17.19 -4.45 11.68
CA SER A 481 -17.92 -3.28 12.15
C SER A 481 -19.00 -3.68 13.14
N VAL A 482 -19.13 -2.92 14.22
CA VAL A 482 -20.21 -3.01 15.21
C VAL A 482 -20.67 -1.60 15.52
N SER A 483 -21.98 -1.36 15.49
CA SER A 483 -22.54 -0.06 15.88
C SER A 483 -22.28 0.21 17.35
N MET A 484 -21.95 1.46 17.68
CA MET A 484 -21.89 1.96 19.05
C MET A 484 -23.11 2.83 19.33
N TYR A 485 -23.63 2.74 20.54
CA TYR A 485 -24.90 3.37 20.95
C TYR A 485 -24.67 4.31 22.14
N ASP A 486 -25.47 5.39 22.19
CA ASP A 486 -25.62 6.34 23.31
C ASP A 486 -27.13 6.47 23.63
N ASP A 487 -27.76 5.33 23.91
CA ASP A 487 -29.22 5.22 24.06
C ASP A 487 -29.66 4.49 25.37
N GLY A 488 -28.70 4.20 26.26
CA GLY A 488 -28.93 3.45 27.49
C GLY A 488 -29.11 1.96 27.27
N THR A 489 -28.69 1.42 26.07
CA THR A 489 -28.77 -0.01 25.76
C THR A 489 -27.42 -0.54 25.29
N ASN A 490 -27.31 -1.85 25.02
CA ASN A 490 -26.12 -2.48 24.44
C ASN A 490 -24.81 -2.20 25.21
N GLY A 491 -24.88 -2.07 26.53
CA GLY A 491 -23.73 -1.78 27.39
C GLY A 491 -23.54 -0.30 27.70
N ASP A 492 -24.25 0.57 27.02
CA ASP A 492 -24.40 1.97 27.41
C ASP A 492 -25.24 2.06 28.69
N LEU A 493 -24.83 2.90 29.64
CA LEU A 493 -25.45 3.00 30.95
C LEU A 493 -26.42 4.19 31.05
N ILE A 494 -26.17 5.25 30.29
CA ILE A 494 -26.92 6.53 30.40
C ILE A 494 -27.15 7.10 29.01
N ALA A 495 -28.40 7.08 28.58
CA ALA A 495 -28.76 7.61 27.27
C ALA A 495 -28.43 9.10 27.13
N ASN A 496 -27.90 9.49 25.97
CA ASN A 496 -27.61 10.87 25.57
C ASN A 496 -26.60 11.60 26.49
N ASP A 497 -25.66 10.88 27.08
CA ASP A 497 -24.55 11.47 27.85
C ASP A 497 -23.29 11.69 27.03
N GLY A 498 -23.32 11.29 25.75
CA GLY A 498 -22.19 11.38 24.80
C GLY A 498 -21.23 10.22 24.88
N ASN A 499 -21.45 9.23 25.74
CA ASN A 499 -20.63 8.03 25.86
C ASN A 499 -21.19 6.90 24.99
N TYR A 500 -20.68 6.79 23.78
CA TYR A 500 -21.05 5.72 22.86
C TYR A 500 -20.40 4.40 23.27
N THR A 501 -21.18 3.34 23.35
CA THR A 501 -20.73 2.00 23.77
C THR A 501 -21.05 0.96 22.70
N GLY A 502 -20.07 0.09 22.40
CA GLY A 502 -20.22 -1.03 21.49
C GLY A 502 -19.60 -2.31 22.06
N ALA A 503 -20.29 -3.43 21.86
CA ALA A 503 -19.82 -4.73 22.28
C ALA A 503 -18.78 -5.28 21.28
N PHE A 504 -17.70 -5.91 21.78
CA PHE A 504 -16.87 -6.72 20.90
C PHE A 504 -17.70 -7.86 20.29
N PRO A 505 -17.55 -8.10 18.97
CA PRO A 505 -18.41 -9.07 18.29
C PRO A 505 -18.08 -10.54 18.60
N TRP A 506 -17.18 -10.80 19.55
CA TRP A 506 -16.72 -12.14 19.95
C TRP A 506 -16.49 -12.25 21.44
N TYR A 507 -16.56 -13.50 21.93
CA TYR A 507 -16.04 -13.84 23.24
C TYR A 507 -14.51 -13.66 23.28
N MET A 508 -14.00 -12.87 24.20
CA MET A 508 -12.61 -12.42 24.24
C MET A 508 -11.69 -13.27 25.11
N GLY A 509 -12.19 -14.35 25.74
CA GLY A 509 -11.39 -15.17 26.67
C GLY A 509 -10.00 -15.54 26.13
N GLY A 510 -8.95 -14.96 26.69
CA GLY A 510 -7.56 -15.20 26.32
C GLY A 510 -7.11 -14.64 24.95
N LYS A 511 -7.91 -13.78 24.31
CA LYS A 511 -7.55 -13.15 23.02
C LYS A 511 -7.25 -11.66 23.20
N THR A 512 -6.34 -11.16 22.39
CA THR A 512 -6.10 -9.71 22.23
C THR A 512 -6.98 -9.18 21.10
N ALA A 513 -7.71 -8.11 21.36
CA ALA A 513 -8.42 -7.37 20.30
C ALA A 513 -7.65 -6.12 19.89
N LYS A 514 -7.62 -5.88 18.60
CA LYS A 514 -7.28 -4.59 18.02
C LYS A 514 -8.55 -3.91 17.57
N PHE A 515 -8.65 -2.61 17.78
CA PHE A 515 -9.83 -1.87 17.38
C PHE A 515 -9.50 -0.40 17.11
N TYR A 516 -10.40 0.25 16.39
CA TYR A 516 -10.49 1.70 16.26
C TYR A 516 -11.97 2.10 16.19
N ILE A 517 -12.25 3.37 16.46
CA ILE A 517 -13.58 3.96 16.40
C ILE A 517 -13.63 4.89 15.20
N ARG A 518 -14.70 4.79 14.42
CA ARG A 518 -14.95 5.69 13.29
C ARG A 518 -16.37 6.26 13.30
#